data_5346f3d1dba3dffa778e0375daca3c90
#
_entry.id   5346f3d1dba3dffa778e0375daca3c90
#
_cell.length_a   1.000
_cell.length_b   1.000
_cell.length_c   1.000
_cell.angle_alpha   90.00
_cell.angle_beta   90.00
_cell.angle_gamma   90.00
#
_symmetry.space_group_name_H-M   'P 1'
#
loop_
_entity.id
_entity.type
_entity.pdbx_description
1 polymer ?
#
loop_
_entity_poly.entity_id
_entity_poly.type
_entity_poly.pdbx_seq_one_letter_code
_entity_poly.pdbx_strand_id
1 'polypeptide(L)'
;TIWKQRKLLNDLIGWLQSQQLAMGDLSMAQVDRFMADRRAAGVRKLKTRKALGPILDHLRGLGLVPVAEAPVAGGPVAEILNRYRQFLTAERGLVAVTALRYCDCLRPFLDRRLSADGLDLEGLTPADVTSFVVAWCPCLNGGVAKLTITALRSFLGFLHVQGVTERSLVSAVPTVLRRRLAGLPKGL
;
A
#
# COMPACT_ATOMS: atom_id res chain seq x y z
N THR A 1 2.28 19.09 -14.62
CA THR A 1 1.58 17.90 -14.01
C THR A 1 0.53 17.35 -14.97
N ILE A 2 -0.26 18.17 -15.64
CA ILE A 2 -1.35 17.80 -16.58
C ILE A 2 -0.82 16.95 -17.76
N TRP A 3 0.32 17.30 -18.35
CA TRP A 3 0.91 16.54 -19.45
C TRP A 3 1.29 15.09 -19.07
N LYS A 4 1.74 14.88 -17.83
CA LYS A 4 2.08 13.53 -17.33
C LYS A 4 0.84 12.66 -17.12
N GLN A 5 -0.25 13.25 -16.68
CA GLN A 5 -1.54 12.57 -16.50
C GLN A 5 -2.16 12.21 -17.85
N ARG A 6 -2.09 13.13 -18.83
CA ARG A 6 -2.58 12.89 -20.19
C ARG A 6 -1.82 11.73 -20.85
N LYS A 7 -0.50 11.68 -20.71
CA LYS A 7 0.30 10.55 -21.22
C LYS A 7 -0.11 9.23 -20.55
N LEU A 8 -0.28 9.23 -19.23
CA LEU A 8 -0.68 8.03 -18.49
C LEU A 8 -2.07 7.55 -18.88
N LEU A 9 -3.00 8.47 -19.13
CA LEU A 9 -4.34 8.16 -19.65
C LEU A 9 -4.25 7.52 -21.06
N ASN A 10 -3.47 8.10 -21.96
CA ASN A 10 -3.28 7.54 -23.31
C ASN A 10 -2.64 6.15 -23.26
N ASP A 11 -1.64 5.94 -22.38
CA ASP A 11 -1.02 4.64 -22.19
C ASP A 11 -2.04 3.61 -21.65
N LEU A 12 -2.95 4.02 -20.76
CA LEU A 12 -4.03 3.17 -20.24
C LEU A 12 -5.03 2.80 -21.33
N ILE A 13 -5.45 3.77 -22.14
CA ILE A 13 -6.39 3.53 -23.25
C ILE A 13 -5.78 2.57 -24.27
N GLY A 14 -4.54 2.78 -24.67
CA GLY A 14 -3.85 1.88 -25.59
C GLY A 14 -3.69 0.47 -25.03
N TRP A 15 -3.44 0.32 -23.73
CA TRP A 15 -3.36 -0.97 -23.07
C TRP A 15 -4.73 -1.66 -23.05
N LEU A 16 -5.81 -0.96 -22.71
CA LEU A 16 -7.17 -1.51 -22.73
C LEU A 16 -7.55 -2.01 -24.11
N GLN A 17 -7.23 -1.23 -25.15
CA GLN A 17 -7.45 -1.64 -26.55
C GLN A 17 -6.66 -2.91 -26.90
N SER A 18 -5.40 -3.03 -26.47
CA SER A 18 -4.58 -4.23 -26.69
C SER A 18 -5.12 -5.47 -25.99
N GLN A 19 -5.84 -5.30 -24.87
CA GLN A 19 -6.49 -6.37 -24.11
C GLN A 19 -7.94 -6.61 -24.55
N GLN A 20 -8.46 -5.87 -25.55
CA GLN A 20 -9.86 -5.90 -26.00
C GLN A 20 -10.87 -5.64 -24.87
N LEU A 21 -10.50 -4.78 -23.91
CA LEU A 21 -11.32 -4.40 -22.77
C LEU A 21 -11.97 -3.03 -23.01
N ALA A 22 -13.24 -2.90 -22.64
CA ALA A 22 -13.91 -1.61 -22.59
C ALA A 22 -13.52 -0.85 -21.33
N MET A 23 -13.69 0.47 -21.33
CA MET A 23 -13.47 1.32 -20.14
C MET A 23 -14.35 0.89 -18.96
N GLY A 24 -15.58 0.43 -19.25
CA GLY A 24 -16.51 -0.08 -18.25
C GLY A 24 -16.05 -1.36 -17.54
N ASP A 25 -15.13 -2.09 -18.12
CA ASP A 25 -14.59 -3.34 -17.55
C ASP A 25 -13.36 -3.10 -16.66
N LEU A 26 -12.93 -1.85 -16.49
CA LEU A 26 -11.71 -1.50 -15.74
C LEU A 26 -11.87 -1.73 -14.23
N SER A 27 -11.52 -2.91 -13.79
CA SER A 27 -11.44 -3.30 -12.37
C SER A 27 -10.08 -2.95 -11.75
N MET A 28 -9.98 -3.03 -10.42
CA MET A 28 -8.71 -2.84 -9.73
C MET A 28 -7.65 -3.89 -10.10
N ALA A 29 -8.09 -5.12 -10.42
CA ALA A 29 -7.19 -6.18 -10.89
C ALA A 29 -6.55 -5.82 -12.24
N GLN A 30 -7.31 -5.22 -13.17
CA GLN A 30 -6.80 -4.74 -14.45
C GLN A 30 -5.87 -3.54 -14.30
N VAL A 31 -6.17 -2.63 -13.36
CA VAL A 31 -5.25 -1.54 -13.00
C VAL A 31 -3.90 -2.09 -12.54
N ASP A 32 -3.91 -3.13 -11.72
CA ASP A 32 -2.66 -3.77 -11.26
C ASP A 32 -1.90 -4.45 -12.39
N ARG A 33 -2.61 -5.14 -13.26
CA ARG A 33 -2.03 -5.79 -14.44
C ARG A 33 -1.41 -4.75 -15.37
N PHE A 34 -2.13 -3.68 -15.69
CA PHE A 34 -1.58 -2.55 -16.44
C PHE A 34 -0.30 -1.99 -15.83
N MET A 35 -0.29 -1.80 -14.51
CA MET A 35 0.89 -1.29 -13.81
C MET A 35 2.05 -2.30 -13.77
N ALA A 36 1.76 -3.60 -13.76
CA ALA A 36 2.77 -4.66 -13.87
C ALA A 36 3.39 -4.68 -15.26
N ASP A 37 2.58 -4.62 -16.31
CA ASP A 37 3.02 -4.62 -17.71
C ASP A 37 3.88 -3.38 -18.02
N ARG A 38 3.50 -2.21 -17.50
CA ARG A 38 4.33 -1.00 -17.61
C ARG A 38 5.69 -1.14 -16.93
N ARG A 39 5.73 -1.84 -15.80
CA ARG A 39 7.01 -2.12 -15.11
C ARG A 39 7.87 -3.08 -15.90
N ALA A 40 7.29 -4.13 -16.46
CA ALA A 40 7.96 -5.09 -17.33
C ALA A 40 8.51 -4.42 -18.59
N ALA A 41 7.76 -3.48 -19.17
CA ALA A 41 8.20 -2.65 -20.32
C ALA A 41 9.27 -1.60 -19.95
N GLY A 42 9.83 -1.61 -18.74
CA GLY A 42 10.92 -0.71 -18.34
C GLY A 42 10.50 0.73 -18.06
N VAL A 43 9.20 1.05 -18.01
CA VAL A 43 8.74 2.41 -17.75
C VAL A 43 9.08 2.81 -16.31
N ARG A 44 9.97 3.79 -16.13
CA ARG A 44 10.48 4.20 -14.82
C ARG A 44 9.64 5.25 -14.09
N LYS A 45 8.73 5.96 -14.78
CA LYS A 45 7.91 7.05 -14.21
C LYS A 45 6.46 6.61 -14.00
N LEU A 46 5.80 7.17 -12.96
CA LEU A 46 4.38 6.92 -12.65
C LEU A 46 4.06 5.43 -12.47
N LYS A 47 4.83 4.74 -11.63
CA LYS A 47 4.78 3.28 -11.42
C LYS A 47 3.74 2.83 -10.39
N THR A 48 2.99 3.73 -9.78
CA THR A 48 2.12 3.41 -8.65
C THR A 48 0.66 3.66 -9.00
N ARG A 49 -0.26 2.89 -8.41
CA ARG A 49 -1.71 3.12 -8.46
C ARG A 49 -2.08 4.57 -8.13
N LYS A 50 -1.35 5.20 -7.19
CA LYS A 50 -1.58 6.58 -6.78
C LYS A 50 -1.44 7.59 -7.92
N ALA A 51 -0.64 7.26 -8.95
CA ALA A 51 -0.52 8.11 -10.13
C ALA A 51 -1.77 8.06 -11.03
N LEU A 52 -2.49 6.93 -11.00
CA LEU A 52 -3.75 6.75 -11.72
C LEU A 52 -4.97 7.27 -10.94
N GLY A 53 -4.87 7.43 -9.60
CA GLY A 53 -5.97 7.85 -8.75
C GLY A 53 -6.78 9.02 -9.33
N PRO A 54 -6.17 10.19 -9.59
CA PRO A 54 -6.90 11.35 -10.12
C PRO A 54 -7.57 11.11 -11.48
N ILE A 55 -6.98 10.23 -12.31
CA ILE A 55 -7.53 9.85 -13.62
C ILE A 55 -8.76 8.96 -13.42
N LEU A 56 -8.64 7.95 -12.58
CA LEU A 56 -9.72 7.02 -12.27
C LEU A 56 -10.90 7.75 -11.61
N ASP A 57 -10.62 8.67 -10.70
CA ASP A 57 -11.66 9.46 -10.03
C ASP A 57 -12.41 10.36 -11.02
N HIS A 58 -11.68 10.95 -11.96
CA HIS A 58 -12.29 11.74 -13.04
C HIS A 58 -13.14 10.87 -13.98
N LEU A 59 -12.64 9.70 -14.41
CA LEU A 59 -13.37 8.78 -15.26
C LEU A 59 -14.61 8.19 -14.58
N ARG A 60 -14.56 7.97 -13.27
CA ARG A 60 -15.74 7.58 -12.46
C ARG A 60 -16.77 8.69 -12.39
N GLY A 61 -16.31 9.93 -12.19
CA GLY A 61 -17.18 11.10 -12.22
C GLY A 61 -17.91 11.30 -13.56
N LEU A 62 -17.32 10.80 -14.66
CA LEU A 62 -17.95 10.78 -15.99
C LEU A 62 -18.80 9.53 -16.26
N GLY A 63 -18.89 8.57 -15.31
CA GLY A 63 -19.62 7.32 -15.49
C GLY A 63 -18.96 6.34 -16.48
N LEU A 64 -17.72 6.58 -16.89
CA LEU A 64 -17.01 5.78 -17.89
C LEU A 64 -16.30 4.54 -17.29
N VAL A 65 -16.04 4.57 -15.98
CA VAL A 65 -15.41 3.48 -15.23
C VAL A 65 -16.32 3.15 -14.05
N PRO A 66 -16.52 1.86 -13.73
CA PRO A 66 -17.31 1.48 -12.56
C PRO A 66 -16.82 2.24 -11.33
N VAL A 67 -17.75 2.69 -10.52
CA VAL A 67 -17.40 3.19 -9.19
C VAL A 67 -16.58 2.08 -8.56
N ALA A 68 -15.35 2.40 -8.10
CA ALA A 68 -14.60 1.42 -7.37
C ALA A 68 -15.56 0.88 -6.32
N GLU A 69 -15.80 -0.42 -6.31
CA GLU A 69 -16.34 -1.05 -5.13
C GLU A 69 -15.45 -0.52 -4.01
N ALA A 70 -16.01 0.35 -3.19
CA ALA A 70 -15.33 0.78 -1.98
C ALA A 70 -14.88 -0.54 -1.35
N PRO A 71 -13.59 -0.73 -1.01
CA PRO A 71 -13.17 -1.93 -0.33
C PRO A 71 -14.19 -2.12 0.78
N VAL A 72 -14.89 -3.25 0.77
CA VAL A 72 -16.12 -3.49 1.52
C VAL A 72 -15.95 -2.78 2.86
N ALA A 73 -16.75 -1.70 3.08
CA ALA A 73 -16.63 -0.90 4.29
C ALA A 73 -17.24 -1.75 5.41
N GLY A 74 -16.49 -2.79 5.85
CA GLY A 74 -16.98 -3.78 6.78
C GLY A 74 -16.19 -5.08 6.79
N GLY A 75 -15.15 -5.24 5.97
CA GLY A 75 -14.28 -6.42 6.09
C GLY A 75 -13.34 -6.30 7.31
N PRO A 76 -12.87 -7.46 7.86
CA PRO A 76 -12.07 -7.48 9.09
C PRO A 76 -10.78 -6.64 8.97
N VAL A 77 -10.21 -6.51 7.78
CA VAL A 77 -9.06 -5.62 7.52
C VAL A 77 -9.44 -4.14 7.64
N ALA A 78 -10.62 -3.75 7.13
CA ALA A 78 -11.07 -2.37 7.25
C ALA A 78 -11.42 -2.01 8.70
N GLU A 79 -12.01 -2.93 9.42
CA GLU A 79 -12.38 -2.76 10.83
C GLU A 79 -11.14 -2.53 11.70
N ILE A 80 -10.15 -3.41 11.62
CA ILE A 80 -8.92 -3.26 12.42
C ILE A 80 -8.13 -2.00 12.05
N LEU A 81 -8.11 -1.61 10.76
CA LEU A 81 -7.47 -0.38 10.33
C LEU A 81 -8.22 0.87 10.82
N ASN A 82 -9.55 0.84 10.92
CA ASN A 82 -10.33 1.93 11.50
C ASN A 82 -10.07 2.08 13.00
N ARG A 83 -10.05 0.98 13.75
CA ARG A 83 -9.68 0.98 15.19
C ARG A 83 -8.27 1.54 15.37
N TYR A 84 -7.32 1.08 14.58
CA TYR A 84 -5.95 1.57 14.62
C TYR A 84 -5.85 3.05 14.26
N ARG A 85 -6.59 3.53 13.26
CA ARG A 85 -6.64 4.95 12.90
C ARG A 85 -7.17 5.81 14.05
N GLN A 86 -8.22 5.37 14.73
CA GLN A 86 -8.76 6.05 15.91
C GLN A 86 -7.71 6.12 17.03
N PHE A 87 -7.04 5.02 17.33
CA PHE A 87 -5.93 4.99 18.30
C PHE A 87 -4.83 6.00 17.92
N LEU A 88 -4.41 6.04 16.65
CA LEU A 88 -3.37 6.97 16.21
C LEU A 88 -3.78 8.44 16.36
N THR A 89 -5.03 8.78 16.08
CA THR A 89 -5.51 10.17 16.15
C THR A 89 -5.89 10.59 17.55
N ALA A 90 -6.61 9.75 18.30
CA ALA A 90 -7.13 10.09 19.62
C ALA A 90 -6.07 9.93 20.73
N GLU A 91 -5.32 8.82 20.71
CA GLU A 91 -4.39 8.51 21.81
C GLU A 91 -2.94 8.94 21.50
N ARG A 92 -2.53 8.88 20.24
CA ARG A 92 -1.17 9.25 19.84
C ARG A 92 -1.06 10.65 19.24
N GLY A 93 -2.17 11.38 19.09
CA GLY A 93 -2.21 12.74 18.58
C GLY A 93 -1.70 12.92 17.15
N LEU A 94 -1.69 11.85 16.33
CA LEU A 94 -1.23 11.95 14.95
C LEU A 94 -2.25 12.69 14.08
N VAL A 95 -1.75 13.52 13.17
CA VAL A 95 -2.58 14.18 12.16
C VAL A 95 -3.24 13.12 11.26
N ALA A 96 -4.52 13.32 10.94
CA ALA A 96 -5.35 12.37 10.18
C ALA A 96 -4.68 11.86 8.88
N VAL A 97 -4.01 12.74 8.13
CA VAL A 97 -3.27 12.37 6.91
C VAL A 97 -2.13 11.38 7.20
N THR A 98 -1.45 11.53 8.33
CA THR A 98 -0.37 10.60 8.73
C THR A 98 -0.95 9.26 9.15
N ALA A 99 -2.05 9.26 9.92
CA ALA A 99 -2.76 8.04 10.32
C ALA A 99 -3.26 7.24 9.10
N LEU A 100 -3.84 7.92 8.10
CA LEU A 100 -4.24 7.28 6.84
C LEU A 100 -3.05 6.64 6.10
N ARG A 101 -1.92 7.35 6.02
CA ARG A 101 -0.70 6.80 5.39
C ARG A 101 -0.18 5.55 6.11
N TYR A 102 -0.28 5.50 7.43
CA TYR A 102 0.08 4.31 8.21
C TYR A 102 -0.84 3.14 7.86
N CYS A 103 -2.15 3.38 7.80
CA CYS A 103 -3.13 2.37 7.38
C CYS A 103 -2.86 1.84 5.97
N ASP A 104 -2.57 2.74 5.00
CA ASP A 104 -2.23 2.35 3.62
C ASP A 104 -0.97 1.46 3.57
N CYS A 105 0.04 1.77 4.39
CA CYS A 105 1.27 0.96 4.45
C CYS A 105 1.05 -0.43 5.06
N LEU A 106 0.04 -0.58 5.93
CA LEU A 106 -0.26 -1.84 6.63
C LEU A 106 -1.17 -2.76 5.83
N ARG A 107 -1.98 -2.23 4.92
CA ARG A 107 -2.93 -3.02 4.14
C ARG A 107 -2.29 -4.26 3.49
N PRO A 108 -1.12 -4.18 2.80
CA PRO A 108 -0.49 -5.37 2.21
C PRO A 108 -0.05 -6.44 3.23
N PHE A 109 0.22 -6.03 4.47
CA PHE A 109 0.52 -6.95 5.56
C PHE A 109 -0.73 -7.69 6.02
N LEU A 110 -1.83 -6.96 6.21
CA LEU A 110 -3.11 -7.51 6.66
C LEU A 110 -3.76 -8.38 5.59
N ASP A 111 -3.69 -7.97 4.32
CA ASP A 111 -4.22 -8.75 3.18
C ASP A 111 -3.58 -10.14 3.09
N ARG A 112 -2.32 -10.31 3.52
CA ARG A 112 -1.64 -11.61 3.59
C ARG A 112 -2.09 -12.49 4.75
N ARG A 113 -2.72 -11.91 5.76
CA ARG A 113 -3.26 -12.61 6.95
C ARG A 113 -4.75 -12.85 6.85
N LEU A 114 -5.38 -12.36 5.78
CA LEU A 114 -6.79 -12.60 5.49
C LEU A 114 -6.94 -13.97 4.86
N SER A 115 -7.75 -14.83 5.48
CA SER A 115 -8.14 -16.15 5.01
C SER A 115 -9.66 -16.22 4.84
N ALA A 116 -10.17 -17.38 4.42
CA ALA A 116 -11.61 -17.64 4.35
C ALA A 116 -12.30 -17.57 5.72
N ASP A 117 -11.56 -17.93 6.79
CA ASP A 117 -12.03 -17.92 8.17
C ASP A 117 -11.93 -16.54 8.85
N GLY A 118 -11.37 -15.54 8.17
CA GLY A 118 -11.21 -14.19 8.67
C GLY A 118 -9.76 -13.70 8.72
N LEU A 119 -9.53 -12.68 9.53
CA LEU A 119 -8.22 -12.06 9.72
C LEU A 119 -7.51 -12.64 10.93
N ASP A 120 -6.50 -13.49 10.68
CA ASP A 120 -5.69 -14.09 11.74
C ASP A 120 -4.59 -13.13 12.24
N LEU A 121 -4.83 -12.49 13.37
CA LEU A 121 -3.86 -11.63 14.07
C LEU A 121 -3.36 -12.25 15.36
N GLU A 122 -4.10 -13.19 15.95
CA GLU A 122 -3.71 -13.87 17.19
C GLU A 122 -2.55 -14.83 16.94
N GLY A 123 -2.55 -15.52 15.80
CA GLY A 123 -1.49 -16.42 15.36
C GLY A 123 -0.25 -15.73 14.78
N LEU A 124 -0.10 -14.41 14.91
CA LEU A 124 1.07 -13.68 14.42
C LEU A 124 2.35 -14.11 15.14
N THR A 125 3.35 -14.48 14.35
CA THR A 125 4.68 -14.85 14.86
C THR A 125 5.75 -13.82 14.49
N PRO A 126 6.89 -13.77 15.18
CA PRO A 126 8.03 -12.95 14.79
C PRO A 126 8.52 -13.25 13.36
N ALA A 127 8.41 -14.51 12.92
CA ALA A 127 8.80 -14.94 11.59
C ALA A 127 7.91 -14.33 10.50
N ASP A 128 6.60 -14.22 10.73
CA ASP A 128 5.65 -13.59 9.81
C ASP A 128 6.00 -12.12 9.56
N VAL A 129 6.29 -11.40 10.66
CA VAL A 129 6.67 -9.99 10.62
C VAL A 129 7.97 -9.80 9.83
N THR A 130 8.99 -10.60 10.16
CA THR A 130 10.30 -10.53 9.51
C THR A 130 10.20 -10.89 8.02
N SER A 131 9.51 -11.97 7.68
CA SER A 131 9.30 -12.42 6.31
C SER A 131 8.58 -11.38 5.46
N PHE A 132 7.56 -10.73 6.02
CA PHE A 132 6.89 -9.63 5.34
C PHE A 132 7.85 -8.47 5.04
N VAL A 133 8.63 -8.02 6.02
CA VAL A 133 9.55 -6.90 5.84
C VAL A 133 10.63 -7.23 4.81
N VAL A 134 11.20 -8.42 4.87
CA VAL A 134 12.25 -8.87 3.94
C VAL A 134 11.72 -8.99 2.51
N ALA A 135 10.51 -9.52 2.33
CA ALA A 135 9.91 -9.68 1.01
C ALA A 135 9.35 -8.38 0.43
N TRP A 136 8.78 -7.50 1.27
CA TRP A 136 8.02 -6.33 0.80
C TRP A 136 8.85 -5.05 0.71
N CYS A 137 9.71 -4.77 1.69
CA CYS A 137 10.47 -3.52 1.72
C CYS A 137 11.44 -3.30 0.55
N PRO A 138 12.10 -4.33 -0.03
CA PRO A 138 12.94 -4.14 -1.20
C PRO A 138 12.19 -3.67 -2.46
N CYS A 139 10.88 -3.95 -2.53
CA CYS A 139 10.01 -3.52 -3.64
C CYS A 139 9.59 -2.06 -3.53
N LEU A 140 9.85 -1.41 -2.39
CA LEU A 140 9.43 -0.04 -2.10
C LEU A 140 10.59 0.94 -2.29
N ASN A 141 10.27 2.21 -2.53
CA ASN A 141 11.29 3.25 -2.41
C ASN A 141 11.66 3.45 -0.92
N GLY A 142 12.89 3.93 -0.66
CA GLY A 142 13.44 4.00 0.69
C GLY A 142 12.63 4.84 1.69
N GLY A 143 11.88 5.84 1.22
CA GLY A 143 10.99 6.65 2.06
C GLY A 143 9.75 5.88 2.48
N VAL A 144 9.11 5.18 1.53
CA VAL A 144 7.93 4.35 1.80
C VAL A 144 8.31 3.13 2.64
N ALA A 145 9.46 2.49 2.38
CA ALA A 145 9.93 1.39 3.20
C ALA A 145 10.11 1.78 4.68
N LYS A 146 10.72 2.95 4.94
CA LYS A 146 10.83 3.49 6.31
C LYS A 146 9.46 3.73 6.95
N LEU A 147 8.55 4.34 6.20
CA LEU A 147 7.20 4.60 6.68
C LEU A 147 6.48 3.29 7.01
N THR A 148 6.58 2.27 6.15
CA THR A 148 6.00 0.94 6.37
C THR A 148 6.53 0.30 7.65
N ILE A 149 7.85 0.36 7.89
CA ILE A 149 8.46 -0.17 9.11
C ILE A 149 7.97 0.58 10.35
N THR A 150 7.89 1.90 10.28
CA THR A 150 7.40 2.72 11.40
C THR A 150 5.92 2.41 11.68
N ALA A 151 5.09 2.33 10.64
CA ALA A 151 3.69 1.97 10.76
C ALA A 151 3.52 0.55 11.33
N LEU A 152 4.32 -0.42 10.86
CA LEU A 152 4.26 -1.81 11.32
C LEU A 152 4.64 -1.92 12.81
N ARG A 153 5.71 -1.26 13.25
CA ARG A 153 6.06 -1.23 14.69
C ARG A 153 4.95 -0.63 15.54
N SER A 154 4.39 0.50 15.09
CA SER A 154 3.29 1.18 15.79
C SER A 154 2.05 0.29 15.86
N PHE A 155 1.72 -0.41 14.76
CA PHE A 155 0.57 -1.31 14.70
C PHE A 155 0.74 -2.55 15.58
N LEU A 156 1.92 -3.18 15.57
CA LEU A 156 2.20 -4.32 16.44
C LEU A 156 2.16 -3.94 17.92
N GLY A 157 2.61 -2.72 18.27
CA GLY A 157 2.44 -2.17 19.62
C GLY A 157 0.96 -1.94 19.96
N PHE A 158 0.17 -1.44 19.03
CA PHE A 158 -1.28 -1.30 19.18
C PHE A 158 -1.95 -2.67 19.40
N LEU A 159 -1.64 -3.70 18.60
CA LEU A 159 -2.21 -5.04 18.79
C LEU A 159 -1.91 -5.63 20.18
N HIS A 160 -0.69 -5.41 20.66
CA HIS A 160 -0.29 -5.86 21.99
C HIS A 160 -1.04 -5.12 23.11
N VAL A 161 -1.15 -3.79 23.02
CA VAL A 161 -1.90 -2.98 24.00
C VAL A 161 -3.39 -3.34 23.99
N GLN A 162 -3.95 -3.69 22.84
CA GLN A 162 -5.35 -4.14 22.72
C GLN A 162 -5.56 -5.61 23.14
N GLY A 163 -4.50 -6.32 23.55
CA GLY A 163 -4.58 -7.73 23.94
C GLY A 163 -4.83 -8.71 22.81
N VAL A 164 -4.68 -8.28 21.55
CA VAL A 164 -4.84 -9.16 20.36
C VAL A 164 -3.65 -10.13 20.24
N THR A 165 -2.46 -9.69 20.63
CA THR A 165 -1.27 -10.54 20.68
C THR A 165 -0.76 -10.67 22.11
N GLU A 166 -0.50 -11.92 22.56
CA GLU A 166 0.01 -12.18 23.91
C GLU A 166 1.37 -11.54 24.17
N ARG A 167 2.22 -11.49 23.13
CA ARG A 167 3.57 -10.95 23.23
C ARG A 167 3.76 -9.77 22.30
N SER A 168 4.61 -8.83 22.73
CA SER A 168 4.99 -7.71 21.88
C SER A 168 5.88 -8.17 20.71
N LEU A 169 5.41 -8.00 19.47
CA LEU A 169 6.13 -8.33 18.26
C LEU A 169 6.93 -7.14 17.68
N VAL A 170 7.00 -6.03 18.40
CA VAL A 170 7.67 -4.79 17.94
C VAL A 170 9.16 -5.04 17.66
N SER A 171 9.81 -5.87 18.47
CA SER A 171 11.24 -6.22 18.32
C SER A 171 11.53 -7.09 17.10
N ALA A 172 10.53 -7.80 16.57
CA ALA A 172 10.66 -8.62 15.37
C ALA A 172 10.75 -7.80 14.07
N VAL A 173 10.42 -6.50 14.12
CA VAL A 173 10.51 -5.62 12.95
C VAL A 173 11.96 -5.20 12.71
N PRO A 174 12.63 -5.69 11.65
CA PRO A 174 14.02 -5.37 11.38
C PRO A 174 14.23 -3.87 11.17
N THR A 175 15.39 -3.35 11.59
CA THR A 175 15.79 -1.99 11.26
C THR A 175 16.35 -1.99 9.85
N VAL A 176 15.69 -1.30 8.91
CA VAL A 176 16.26 -1.07 7.58
C VAL A 176 17.38 -0.05 7.71
N LEU A 177 18.59 -0.56 7.78
CA LEU A 177 19.78 0.25 7.60
C LEU A 177 19.77 0.77 6.17
N ARG A 178 19.66 2.09 6.03
CA ARG A 178 19.91 2.74 4.77
C ARG A 178 21.37 2.45 4.41
N ARG A 179 21.63 1.60 3.40
CA ARG A 179 22.91 1.69 2.72
C ARG A 179 22.97 3.11 2.12
N ARG A 180 23.56 4.04 2.85
CA ARG A 180 24.17 5.21 2.22
C ARG A 180 25.21 4.58 1.29
N LEU A 181 24.95 4.60 0.00
CA LEU A 181 26.03 4.63 -0.96
C LEU A 181 26.88 5.80 -0.48
N ALA A 182 28.01 5.51 0.12
CA ALA A 182 29.03 6.51 0.40
C ALA A 182 29.28 7.16 -0.96
N GLY A 183 28.83 8.41 -1.12
CA GLY A 183 29.13 9.19 -2.30
C GLY A 183 30.65 9.15 -2.40
N LEU A 184 31.18 8.57 -3.47
CA LEU A 184 32.56 8.76 -3.85
C LEU A 184 32.81 10.27 -3.80
N PRO A 185 33.87 10.75 -3.13
CA PRO A 185 34.26 12.14 -3.21
C PRO A 185 34.38 12.46 -4.71
N LYS A 186 33.67 13.47 -5.17
CA LYS A 186 33.92 14.02 -6.50
C LYS A 186 35.37 14.54 -6.43
N GLY A 187 36.28 13.81 -7.06
CA GLY A 187 37.66 14.25 -7.19
C GLY A 187 37.69 15.66 -7.79
N LEU A 188 38.60 16.42 -7.28
CA LEU A 188 39.01 17.74 -7.77
C LEU A 188 39.47 17.65 -9.21
#